data_cb5b4e4f357a9d3e3dac0a64f27ac5b6
#
_entry.id   cb5b4e4f357a9d3e3dac0a64f27ac5b6
#
_cell.length_a   1.000
_cell.length_b   1.000
_cell.length_c   1.000
_cell.angle_alpha   90.00
_cell.angle_beta   90.00
_cell.angle_gamma   90.00
#
_symmetry.space_group_name_H-M   'P 1'
#
loop_
_entity.id
_entity.type
_entity.pdbx_description
1 polymer ?
#
loop_
_entity_poly.entity_id
_entity_poly.type
_entity_poly.pdbx_seq_one_letter_code
_entity_poly.pdbx_strand_id
1 'polypeptide(L)'
;MESGTLETRLGPLAWQSSGQGPALVFFAGALANHNLWRDVIAALEDRYRCITVDLPLGGHSLPLNEGADRSATSLARLLPESLELLDVEDAVVVANDTAGGLLLLSLASAHPALGRVGRLVLTNCESYDQFPPDSLKKASGISRAAPGLARGGMWLQLWMQSRSSTALRRMLSTVSAAELDPQRMESLASSPALHDRRLIGDLVAAMAGFRPQLLLDAAREIPRFDRPVLLVWGEECRFFPLAHARRLASDFPHATLVTVPGAKTWVPVDNPAAVASAIADFVPAQVR
;
A
#
# COMPACT_ATOMS: atom_id res chain seq x y z
N MET A 1 8.15 18.35 10.03
CA MET A 1 7.87 17.43 8.89
C MET A 1 9.02 17.55 7.90
N GLU A 2 9.63 16.46 7.53
CA GLU A 2 10.68 16.37 6.50
C GLU A 2 10.10 15.71 5.25
N SER A 3 10.65 16.02 4.09
CA SER A 3 10.25 15.40 2.83
C SER A 3 11.39 15.41 1.83
N GLY A 4 11.35 14.51 0.87
CA GLY A 4 12.39 14.42 -0.14
C GLY A 4 12.08 13.38 -1.21
N THR A 5 13.11 13.01 -1.94
CA THR A 5 13.05 12.00 -3.01
C THR A 5 14.06 10.89 -2.72
N LEU A 6 13.64 9.65 -2.90
CA LEU A 6 14.52 8.48 -2.92
C LEU A 6 14.85 8.17 -4.39
N GLU A 7 16.12 8.17 -4.72
CA GLU A 7 16.59 7.78 -6.04
C GLU A 7 16.74 6.26 -6.10
N THR A 8 15.66 5.58 -6.52
CA THR A 8 15.65 4.12 -6.65
C THR A 8 16.14 3.67 -8.03
N ARG A 9 16.45 2.40 -8.16
CA ARG A 9 16.82 1.77 -9.44
C ARG A 9 15.74 1.89 -10.54
N LEU A 10 14.46 2.10 -10.16
CA LEU A 10 13.36 2.26 -11.12
C LEU A 10 13.02 3.74 -11.39
N GLY A 11 13.52 4.65 -10.57
CA GLY A 11 13.25 6.08 -10.64
C GLY A 11 12.95 6.68 -9.28
N PRO A 12 12.61 7.98 -9.23
CA PRO A 12 12.40 8.70 -8.00
C PRO A 12 11.10 8.30 -7.29
N LEU A 13 11.14 8.18 -5.95
CA LEU A 13 9.96 8.03 -5.10
C LEU A 13 9.90 9.19 -4.11
N ALA A 14 8.74 9.82 -3.98
CA ALA A 14 8.51 10.84 -2.96
C ALA A 14 8.33 10.19 -1.59
N TRP A 15 8.90 10.84 -0.56
CA TRP A 15 8.71 10.45 0.83
C TRP A 15 8.48 11.64 1.73
N GLN A 16 7.82 11.41 2.87
CA GLN A 16 7.61 12.39 3.93
C GLN A 16 7.83 11.71 5.29
N SER A 17 8.29 12.48 6.28
CA SER A 17 8.52 12.00 7.64
C SER A 17 8.05 13.01 8.67
N SER A 18 7.42 12.53 9.74
CA SER A 18 7.10 13.30 10.95
C SER A 18 7.39 12.48 12.20
N GLY A 19 7.50 13.18 13.34
CA GLY A 19 7.81 12.54 14.62
C GLY A 19 9.26 12.09 14.76
N GLN A 20 9.54 11.46 15.91
CA GLN A 20 10.85 10.91 16.26
C GLN A 20 10.68 9.60 17.04
N GLY A 21 11.70 8.75 17.05
CA GLY A 21 11.66 7.45 17.73
C GLY A 21 11.78 6.27 16.76
N PRO A 22 11.27 5.08 17.12
CA PRO A 22 11.29 3.90 16.25
C PRO A 22 10.62 4.18 14.91
N ALA A 23 11.21 3.70 13.82
CA ALA A 23 10.72 3.99 12.47
C ALA A 23 9.51 3.14 12.10
N LEU A 24 8.41 3.78 11.73
CA LEU A 24 7.25 3.20 11.07
C LEU A 24 7.26 3.66 9.61
N VAL A 25 7.38 2.74 8.66
CA VAL A 25 7.42 3.06 7.22
C VAL A 25 6.14 2.59 6.55
N PHE A 26 5.37 3.55 6.04
CA PHE A 26 4.01 3.35 5.52
C PHE A 26 4.00 3.36 3.99
N PHE A 27 3.35 2.36 3.40
CA PHE A 27 3.11 2.24 1.97
C PHE A 27 1.62 2.14 1.68
N ALA A 28 1.12 3.00 0.78
CA ALA A 28 -0.25 2.97 0.30
C ALA A 28 -0.37 2.15 -0.99
N GLY A 29 -1.54 1.54 -1.21
CA GLY A 29 -1.83 0.74 -2.38
C GLY A 29 -2.23 1.51 -3.63
N ALA A 30 -2.89 0.83 -4.56
CA ALA A 30 -3.26 1.39 -5.84
C ALA A 30 -4.19 2.61 -5.72
N LEU A 31 -3.87 3.66 -6.50
CA LEU A 31 -4.60 4.95 -6.55
C LEU A 31 -4.65 5.72 -5.21
N ALA A 32 -4.02 5.21 -4.17
CA ALA A 32 -3.85 5.89 -2.89
C ALA A 32 -2.47 6.56 -2.80
N ASN A 33 -2.36 7.56 -1.93
CA ASN A 33 -1.12 8.26 -1.63
C ASN A 33 -0.90 8.33 -0.09
N HIS A 34 0.15 9.01 0.34
CA HIS A 34 0.49 9.17 1.76
C HIS A 34 -0.66 9.67 2.63
N ASN A 35 -1.65 10.42 2.07
CA ASN A 35 -2.81 10.88 2.83
C ASN A 35 -3.70 9.75 3.36
N LEU A 36 -3.57 8.52 2.83
CA LEU A 36 -4.24 7.34 3.41
C LEU A 36 -3.95 7.20 4.91
N TRP A 37 -2.71 7.51 5.29
CA TRP A 37 -2.16 7.30 6.63
C TRP A 37 -2.24 8.53 7.54
N ARG A 38 -2.68 9.70 7.04
CA ARG A 38 -2.63 10.99 7.73
C ARG A 38 -3.14 10.94 9.17
N ASP A 39 -4.31 10.36 9.38
CA ASP A 39 -4.97 10.37 10.70
C ASP A 39 -4.37 9.30 11.64
N VAL A 40 -3.85 8.21 11.10
CA VAL A 40 -3.07 7.20 11.85
C VAL A 40 -1.72 7.79 12.28
N ILE A 41 -1.02 8.48 11.38
CA ILE A 41 0.26 9.15 11.68
C ILE A 41 0.08 10.21 12.76
N ALA A 42 -0.95 11.06 12.66
CA ALA A 42 -1.24 12.07 13.66
C ALA A 42 -1.43 11.49 15.08
N ALA A 43 -1.89 10.25 15.20
CA ALA A 43 -2.02 9.56 16.48
C ALA A 43 -0.73 8.85 16.94
N LEU A 44 0.28 8.73 16.10
CA LEU A 44 1.50 7.96 16.37
C LEU A 44 2.78 8.83 16.42
N GLU A 45 2.80 9.98 15.77
CA GLU A 45 4.01 10.79 15.55
C GLU A 45 4.63 11.37 16.82
N ASP A 46 3.90 11.45 17.94
CA ASP A 46 4.45 11.83 19.25
C ASP A 46 5.41 10.77 19.83
N ARG A 47 5.34 9.51 19.35
CA ARG A 47 6.07 8.36 19.88
C ARG A 47 6.96 7.68 18.87
N TYR A 48 6.70 7.86 17.59
CA TYR A 48 7.34 7.16 16.50
C TYR A 48 7.78 8.13 15.39
N ARG A 49 8.85 7.79 14.70
CA ARG A 49 9.18 8.40 13.41
C ARG A 49 8.34 7.76 12.33
N CYS A 50 7.31 8.45 11.87
CA CYS A 50 6.39 7.99 10.83
C CYS A 50 6.89 8.47 9.46
N ILE A 51 7.18 7.55 8.56
CA ILE A 51 7.69 7.81 7.21
C ILE A 51 6.69 7.24 6.20
N THR A 52 6.24 8.03 5.23
CA THR A 52 5.44 7.56 4.11
C THR A 52 6.27 7.56 2.84
N VAL A 53 6.13 6.53 2.01
CA VAL A 53 6.76 6.46 0.67
C VAL A 53 5.68 6.17 -0.36
N ASP A 54 5.57 7.02 -1.38
CA ASP A 54 4.59 6.89 -2.44
C ASP A 54 5.08 5.91 -3.51
N LEU A 55 4.50 4.70 -3.54
CA LEU A 55 4.79 3.69 -4.56
C LEU A 55 4.19 4.08 -5.92
N PRO A 56 4.79 3.65 -7.05
CA PRO A 56 4.36 4.01 -8.40
C PRO A 56 3.09 3.26 -8.83
N LEU A 57 2.02 3.40 -8.03
CA LEU A 57 0.73 2.72 -8.15
C LEU A 57 -0.43 3.68 -8.48
N GLY A 58 -0.15 4.84 -9.07
CA GLY A 58 -1.15 5.79 -9.56
C GLY A 58 -1.50 6.94 -8.61
N GLY A 59 -1.14 6.85 -7.32
CA GLY A 59 -1.23 7.94 -6.34
C GLY A 59 0.07 8.72 -6.18
N HIS A 60 1.16 8.25 -6.75
CA HIS A 60 2.49 8.87 -6.69
C HIS A 60 2.57 10.15 -7.55
N SER A 61 3.55 11.00 -7.24
CA SER A 61 3.75 12.30 -7.88
C SER A 61 4.95 12.36 -8.84
N LEU A 62 5.87 11.41 -8.75
CA LEU A 62 7.09 11.35 -9.54
C LEU A 62 7.06 10.11 -10.45
N PRO A 63 7.12 10.27 -11.79
CA PRO A 63 7.08 9.13 -12.69
C PRO A 63 8.38 8.33 -12.62
N LEU A 64 8.28 7.03 -12.82
CA LEU A 64 9.45 6.17 -12.97
C LEU A 64 10.26 6.53 -14.21
N ASN A 65 11.53 6.13 -14.22
CA ASN A 65 12.43 6.33 -15.35
C ASN A 65 11.87 5.68 -16.62
N GLU A 66 12.18 6.27 -17.77
CA GLU A 66 11.86 5.66 -19.05
C GLU A 66 12.55 4.29 -19.18
N GLY A 67 11.78 3.29 -19.66
CA GLY A 67 12.29 1.92 -19.76
C GLY A 67 12.39 1.14 -18.44
N ALA A 68 12.04 1.72 -17.29
CA ALA A 68 12.06 0.99 -16.02
C ALA A 68 11.14 -0.25 -16.06
N ASP A 69 11.58 -1.33 -15.43
CA ASP A 69 10.79 -2.55 -15.29
C ASP A 69 9.67 -2.37 -14.26
N ARG A 70 8.44 -2.31 -14.75
CA ARG A 70 7.22 -2.14 -13.95
C ARG A 70 6.54 -3.47 -13.60
N SER A 71 7.26 -4.59 -13.71
CA SER A 71 6.75 -5.88 -13.25
C SER A 71 6.47 -5.87 -11.75
N ALA A 72 5.50 -6.67 -11.29
CA ALA A 72 5.18 -6.77 -9.86
C ALA A 72 6.41 -7.15 -9.01
N THR A 73 7.27 -8.03 -9.52
CA THR A 73 8.50 -8.43 -8.84
C THR A 73 9.51 -7.29 -8.73
N SER A 74 9.63 -6.44 -9.74
CA SER A 74 10.49 -5.26 -9.68
C SER A 74 9.94 -4.19 -8.75
N LEU A 75 8.63 -3.95 -8.78
CA LEU A 75 7.98 -3.01 -7.86
C LEU A 75 8.05 -3.48 -6.41
N ALA A 76 7.91 -4.79 -6.15
CA ALA A 76 8.03 -5.36 -4.81
C ALA A 76 9.39 -5.07 -4.15
N ARG A 77 10.46 -4.96 -4.93
CA ARG A 77 11.80 -4.65 -4.43
C ARG A 77 11.97 -3.19 -4.03
N LEU A 78 11.08 -2.29 -4.44
CA LEU A 78 11.12 -0.90 -4.02
C LEU A 78 10.87 -0.75 -2.51
N LEU A 79 10.11 -1.66 -1.88
CA LEU A 79 9.81 -1.57 -0.46
C LEU A 79 11.10 -1.76 0.39
N PRO A 80 11.84 -2.88 0.28
CA PRO A 80 13.09 -3.02 1.01
C PRO A 80 14.17 -2.01 0.55
N GLU A 81 14.25 -1.67 -0.75
CA GLU A 81 15.16 -0.64 -1.26
C GLU A 81 14.89 0.73 -0.61
N SER A 82 13.62 1.07 -0.36
CA SER A 82 13.27 2.31 0.35
C SER A 82 13.81 2.33 1.78
N LEU A 83 13.82 1.20 2.50
CA LEU A 83 14.38 1.12 3.85
C LEU A 83 15.90 1.35 3.84
N GLU A 84 16.59 0.83 2.83
CA GLU A 84 18.02 1.03 2.64
C GLU A 84 18.34 2.50 2.37
N LEU A 85 17.61 3.13 1.42
CA LEU A 85 17.81 4.53 1.05
C LEU A 85 17.43 5.52 2.15
N LEU A 86 16.47 5.17 3.01
CA LEU A 86 16.08 5.94 4.19
C LEU A 86 17.01 5.72 5.38
N ASP A 87 17.96 4.80 5.26
CA ASP A 87 18.89 4.37 6.33
C ASP A 87 18.14 4.03 7.63
N VAL A 88 17.06 3.24 7.54
CA VAL A 88 16.30 2.76 8.70
C VAL A 88 16.62 1.30 8.99
N GLU A 89 16.76 0.97 10.26
CA GLU A 89 16.99 -0.38 10.78
C GLU A 89 15.86 -0.75 11.74
N ASP A 90 15.59 -2.03 11.91
CA ASP A 90 14.52 -2.57 12.76
C ASP A 90 13.16 -1.90 12.49
N ALA A 91 12.90 -1.58 11.22
CA ALA A 91 11.73 -0.83 10.80
C ALA A 91 10.45 -1.63 10.98
N VAL A 92 9.38 -0.96 11.42
CA VAL A 92 8.02 -1.48 11.31
C VAL A 92 7.47 -1.09 9.94
N VAL A 93 7.31 -2.05 9.05
CA VAL A 93 6.79 -1.79 7.69
C VAL A 93 5.28 -1.97 7.69
N VAL A 94 4.56 -0.92 7.33
CA VAL A 94 3.09 -0.86 7.33
C VAL A 94 2.59 -0.74 5.90
N ALA A 95 1.77 -1.67 5.44
CA ALA A 95 1.29 -1.68 4.06
C ALA A 95 -0.21 -1.99 3.96
N ASN A 96 -0.88 -1.32 3.01
CA ASN A 96 -2.29 -1.48 2.69
C ASN A 96 -2.48 -1.85 1.22
N ASP A 97 -3.53 -2.61 0.92
CA ASP A 97 -3.99 -2.88 -0.45
C ASP A 97 -2.86 -3.50 -1.31
N THR A 98 -2.62 -3.01 -2.50
CA THR A 98 -1.58 -3.50 -3.42
C THR A 98 -0.16 -3.41 -2.83
N ALA A 99 0.12 -2.39 -1.99
CA ALA A 99 1.41 -2.32 -1.30
C ALA A 99 1.64 -3.53 -0.37
N GLY A 100 0.59 -4.01 0.30
CA GLY A 100 0.67 -5.23 1.11
C GLY A 100 0.95 -6.47 0.27
N GLY A 101 0.31 -6.61 -0.89
CA GLY A 101 0.60 -7.69 -1.85
C GLY A 101 2.05 -7.64 -2.36
N LEU A 102 2.54 -6.44 -2.71
CA LEU A 102 3.95 -6.24 -3.10
C LEU A 102 4.91 -6.54 -1.94
N LEU A 103 4.53 -6.20 -0.70
CA LEU A 103 5.34 -6.52 0.47
C LEU A 103 5.45 -8.05 0.67
N LEU A 104 4.33 -8.79 0.55
CA LEU A 104 4.36 -10.26 0.57
C LEU A 104 5.23 -10.83 -0.54
N LEU A 105 5.13 -10.26 -1.75
CA LEU A 105 5.96 -10.66 -2.87
C LEU A 105 7.45 -10.35 -2.63
N SER A 106 7.76 -9.26 -1.92
CA SER A 106 9.13 -8.89 -1.60
C SER A 106 9.82 -9.89 -0.68
N LEU A 107 9.07 -10.58 0.21
CA LEU A 107 9.63 -11.61 1.10
C LEU A 107 10.28 -12.76 0.31
N ALA A 108 9.74 -13.07 -0.88
CA ALA A 108 10.31 -14.07 -1.78
C ALA A 108 11.49 -13.55 -2.63
N SER A 109 11.81 -12.26 -2.55
CA SER A 109 12.82 -11.63 -3.42
C SER A 109 14.26 -11.85 -2.99
N ALA A 110 14.51 -12.36 -1.78
CA ALA A 110 15.83 -12.46 -1.15
C ALA A 110 16.62 -11.13 -1.15
N HIS A 111 15.93 -9.98 -1.13
CA HIS A 111 16.58 -8.67 -1.11
C HIS A 111 17.32 -8.47 0.22
N PRO A 112 18.60 -8.04 0.22
CA PRO A 112 19.37 -7.92 1.47
C PRO A 112 18.74 -6.98 2.50
N ALA A 113 18.13 -5.88 2.03
CA ALA A 113 17.47 -4.91 2.90
C ALA A 113 16.18 -5.43 3.59
N LEU A 114 15.71 -6.64 3.28
CA LEU A 114 14.70 -7.31 4.11
C LEU A 114 15.23 -7.59 5.53
N GLY A 115 16.55 -7.63 5.72
CA GLY A 115 17.19 -7.65 7.02
C GLY A 115 16.82 -6.47 7.92
N ARG A 116 16.50 -5.30 7.34
CA ARG A 116 16.13 -4.05 8.03
C ARG A 116 14.69 -4.04 8.54
N VAL A 117 13.86 -5.00 8.13
CA VAL A 117 12.46 -5.11 8.59
C VAL A 117 12.45 -5.76 9.97
N GLY A 118 12.04 -5.06 11.00
CA GLY A 118 11.87 -5.61 12.36
C GLY A 118 10.50 -6.24 12.56
N ARG A 119 9.44 -5.61 12.04
CA ARG A 119 8.03 -6.05 12.14
C ARG A 119 7.27 -5.72 10.87
N LEU A 120 6.18 -6.46 10.62
CA LEU A 120 5.22 -6.16 9.57
C LEU A 120 3.86 -5.78 10.15
N VAL A 121 3.20 -4.81 9.51
CA VAL A 121 1.78 -4.50 9.72
C VAL A 121 1.10 -4.52 8.36
N LEU A 122 0.15 -5.43 8.16
CA LEU A 122 -0.63 -5.53 6.93
C LEU A 122 -2.08 -5.14 7.21
N THR A 123 -2.61 -4.24 6.41
CA THR A 123 -4.03 -3.87 6.49
C THR A 123 -4.70 -4.17 5.17
N ASN A 124 -5.81 -4.90 5.19
CA ASN A 124 -6.58 -5.31 4.00
C ASN A 124 -5.78 -5.29 2.69
N CYS A 125 -5.14 -6.37 2.32
CA CYS A 125 -4.25 -6.40 1.17
C CYS A 125 -4.43 -7.64 0.29
N GLU A 126 -3.91 -7.56 -0.92
CA GLU A 126 -3.77 -8.71 -1.80
C GLU A 126 -2.96 -9.81 -1.14
N SER A 127 -3.43 -11.04 -1.32
CA SER A 127 -2.74 -12.25 -0.88
C SER A 127 -3.25 -13.45 -1.68
N TYR A 128 -2.43 -14.47 -1.79
CA TYR A 128 -2.76 -15.73 -2.46
C TYR A 128 -3.26 -15.53 -3.89
N ASP A 129 -4.51 -15.92 -4.17
CA ASP A 129 -5.14 -15.86 -5.50
C ASP A 129 -5.80 -14.51 -5.84
N GLN A 130 -5.86 -13.56 -4.89
CA GLN A 130 -6.39 -12.21 -5.08
C GLN A 130 -5.29 -11.21 -5.52
N PHE A 131 -4.61 -11.50 -6.63
CA PHE A 131 -3.60 -10.62 -7.24
C PHE A 131 -3.67 -10.62 -8.77
N PRO A 132 -4.42 -9.71 -9.36
CA PRO A 132 -5.28 -8.71 -8.74
C PRO A 132 -6.58 -9.33 -8.18
N PRO A 133 -7.35 -8.58 -7.34
CA PRO A 133 -8.68 -8.99 -6.92
C PRO A 133 -9.60 -9.30 -8.11
N ASP A 134 -10.58 -10.17 -7.94
CA ASP A 134 -11.48 -10.61 -9.02
C ASP A 134 -12.13 -9.46 -9.78
N SER A 135 -12.53 -8.40 -9.08
CA SER A 135 -13.10 -7.19 -9.66
C SER A 135 -12.16 -6.43 -10.60
N LEU A 136 -10.85 -6.59 -10.43
CA LEU A 136 -9.81 -5.92 -11.22
C LEU A 136 -9.17 -6.83 -12.28
N LYS A 137 -9.49 -8.12 -12.33
CA LYS A 137 -8.93 -9.07 -13.31
C LYS A 137 -9.16 -8.63 -14.77
N LYS A 138 -10.35 -8.08 -15.07
CA LYS A 138 -10.67 -7.56 -16.40
C LYS A 138 -9.81 -6.33 -16.74
N ALA A 139 -9.66 -5.40 -15.82
CA ALA A 139 -8.84 -4.21 -16.00
C ALA A 139 -7.35 -4.58 -16.20
N SER A 140 -6.83 -5.51 -15.41
CA SER A 140 -5.48 -6.07 -15.57
C SER A 140 -5.31 -6.75 -16.94
N GLY A 141 -6.31 -7.49 -17.40
CA GLY A 141 -6.33 -8.11 -18.74
C GLY A 141 -6.24 -7.07 -19.87
N ILE A 142 -7.03 -5.99 -19.77
CA ILE A 142 -6.99 -4.89 -20.75
C ILE A 142 -5.64 -4.17 -20.69
N SER A 143 -5.12 -3.91 -19.49
CA SER A 143 -3.81 -3.27 -19.30
C SER A 143 -2.69 -4.03 -20.01
N ARG A 144 -2.80 -5.36 -20.06
CA ARG A 144 -1.84 -6.24 -20.73
C ARG A 144 -2.04 -6.30 -22.24
N ALA A 145 -3.29 -6.46 -22.70
CA ALA A 145 -3.60 -6.66 -24.09
C ALA A 145 -3.57 -5.35 -24.91
N ALA A 146 -3.98 -4.24 -24.29
CA ALA A 146 -4.15 -2.94 -24.93
C ALA A 146 -3.78 -1.79 -23.98
N PRO A 147 -2.50 -1.63 -23.62
CA PRO A 147 -2.07 -0.66 -22.58
C PRO A 147 -2.42 0.80 -22.93
N GLY A 148 -2.44 1.17 -24.20
CA GLY A 148 -2.88 2.48 -24.66
C GLY A 148 -4.35 2.75 -24.36
N LEU A 149 -5.22 1.76 -24.60
CA LEU A 149 -6.65 1.84 -24.28
C LEU A 149 -6.86 1.90 -22.76
N ALA A 150 -6.14 1.06 -21.99
CA ALA A 150 -6.21 1.07 -20.54
C ALA A 150 -5.81 2.45 -19.97
N ARG A 151 -4.72 3.06 -20.47
CA ARG A 151 -4.30 4.42 -20.06
C ARG A 151 -5.35 5.47 -20.37
N GLY A 152 -5.92 5.43 -21.57
CA GLY A 152 -6.97 6.37 -21.98
C GLY A 152 -8.23 6.24 -21.12
N GLY A 153 -8.70 5.01 -20.90
CA GLY A 153 -9.88 4.71 -20.09
C GLY A 153 -9.69 5.11 -18.61
N MET A 154 -8.54 4.82 -18.02
CA MET A 154 -8.23 5.19 -16.64
C MET A 154 -8.12 6.72 -16.48
N TRP A 155 -7.45 7.41 -17.41
CA TRP A 155 -7.41 8.87 -17.39
C TRP A 155 -8.82 9.48 -17.46
N LEU A 156 -9.66 9.00 -18.37
CA LEU A 156 -11.03 9.46 -18.50
C LEU A 156 -11.83 9.23 -17.22
N GLN A 157 -11.67 8.07 -16.59
CA GLN A 157 -12.32 7.75 -15.32
C GLN A 157 -11.88 8.72 -14.21
N LEU A 158 -10.58 8.94 -14.02
CA LEU A 158 -10.05 9.89 -13.03
C LEU A 158 -10.52 11.31 -13.31
N TRP A 159 -10.54 11.72 -14.58
CA TRP A 159 -11.03 13.03 -14.99
C TRP A 159 -12.52 13.20 -14.67
N MET A 160 -13.37 12.22 -14.94
CA MET A 160 -14.78 12.27 -14.58
C MET A 160 -14.99 12.36 -13.07
N GLN A 161 -14.21 11.61 -12.29
CA GLN A 161 -14.24 11.64 -10.83
C GLN A 161 -13.81 13.01 -10.28
N SER A 162 -12.78 13.62 -10.85
CA SER A 162 -12.32 14.97 -10.45
C SER A 162 -13.34 16.08 -10.74
N ARG A 163 -14.28 15.85 -11.66
CA ARG A 163 -15.33 16.81 -12.06
C ARG A 163 -16.66 16.61 -11.33
N SER A 164 -16.83 15.52 -10.58
CA SER A 164 -18.09 15.16 -9.94
C SER A 164 -17.86 14.62 -8.53
N SER A 165 -18.25 15.39 -7.52
CA SER A 165 -18.20 14.96 -6.13
C SER A 165 -19.03 13.69 -5.88
N THR A 166 -20.14 13.51 -6.61
CA THR A 166 -20.95 12.29 -6.54
C THR A 166 -20.21 11.07 -7.12
N ALA A 167 -19.53 11.23 -8.26
CA ALA A 167 -18.74 10.16 -8.85
C ALA A 167 -17.55 9.79 -7.96
N LEU A 168 -16.87 10.79 -7.40
CA LEU A 168 -15.77 10.60 -6.45
C LEU A 168 -16.25 9.89 -5.18
N ARG A 169 -17.33 10.36 -4.56
CA ARG A 169 -17.93 9.71 -3.38
C ARG A 169 -18.29 8.25 -3.66
N ARG A 170 -18.91 7.98 -4.82
CA ARG A 170 -19.27 6.61 -5.22
C ARG A 170 -18.03 5.71 -5.37
N MET A 171 -16.96 6.23 -5.92
CA MET A 171 -15.69 5.48 -6.03
C MET A 171 -15.11 5.20 -4.64
N LEU A 172 -14.96 6.24 -3.80
CA LEU A 172 -14.40 6.11 -2.45
C LEU A 172 -15.24 5.17 -1.57
N SER A 173 -16.57 5.17 -1.72
CA SER A 173 -17.46 4.26 -0.98
C SER A 173 -17.24 2.77 -1.29
N THR A 174 -16.51 2.43 -2.35
CA THR A 174 -16.12 1.03 -2.62
C THR A 174 -14.99 0.54 -1.73
N VAL A 175 -14.10 1.44 -1.30
CA VAL A 175 -12.89 1.13 -0.53
C VAL A 175 -12.95 1.62 0.91
N SER A 176 -13.82 2.58 1.23
CA SER A 176 -13.99 3.15 2.57
C SER A 176 -15.47 3.19 2.97
N ALA A 177 -15.75 2.98 4.25
CA ALA A 177 -17.06 3.12 4.87
C ALA A 177 -17.25 4.52 5.49
N ALA A 178 -16.18 5.29 5.67
CA ALA A 178 -16.21 6.59 6.32
C ALA A 178 -17.01 7.63 5.54
N GLU A 179 -17.75 8.46 6.26
CA GLU A 179 -18.32 9.68 5.70
C GLU A 179 -17.22 10.75 5.59
N LEU A 180 -16.76 10.97 4.36
CA LEU A 180 -15.67 11.90 4.08
C LEU A 180 -16.22 13.26 3.65
N ASP A 181 -15.68 14.32 4.24
CA ASP A 181 -15.90 15.68 3.75
C ASP A 181 -15.22 15.89 2.37
N PRO A 182 -15.61 16.92 1.61
CA PRO A 182 -15.07 17.16 0.26
C PRO A 182 -13.55 17.33 0.22
N GLN A 183 -12.96 18.00 1.21
CA GLN A 183 -11.52 18.23 1.27
C GLN A 183 -10.75 16.92 1.52
N ARG A 184 -11.29 16.07 2.40
CA ARG A 184 -10.72 14.75 2.68
C ARG A 184 -10.83 13.82 1.46
N MET A 185 -12.00 13.83 0.78
CA MET A 185 -12.18 13.08 -0.47
C MET A 185 -11.15 13.51 -1.51
N GLU A 186 -10.96 14.81 -1.69
CA GLU A 186 -10.00 15.35 -2.65
C GLU A 186 -8.57 14.93 -2.29
N SER A 187 -8.16 15.03 -1.02
CA SER A 187 -6.82 14.65 -0.58
C SER A 187 -6.49 13.17 -0.81
N LEU A 188 -7.48 12.29 -0.63
CA LEU A 188 -7.32 10.84 -0.84
C LEU A 188 -7.31 10.45 -2.31
N ALA A 189 -8.10 11.17 -3.14
CA ALA A 189 -8.26 10.90 -4.56
C ALA A 189 -7.49 11.87 -5.45
N SER A 190 -6.76 12.83 -4.86
CA SER A 190 -5.88 13.73 -5.61
C SER A 190 -4.88 12.89 -6.39
N SER A 191 -5.13 12.79 -7.69
CA SER A 191 -4.27 12.03 -8.57
C SER A 191 -3.40 12.98 -9.39
N PRO A 192 -2.11 13.08 -9.08
CA PRO A 192 -1.14 13.78 -9.93
C PRO A 192 -1.19 13.28 -11.39
N ALA A 193 -1.68 12.06 -11.59
CA ALA A 193 -1.87 11.43 -12.89
C ALA A 193 -2.83 12.17 -13.82
N LEU A 194 -3.68 13.08 -13.33
CA LEU A 194 -4.47 13.97 -14.18
C LEU A 194 -3.61 15.00 -14.91
N HIS A 195 -2.49 15.38 -14.32
CA HIS A 195 -1.54 16.38 -14.84
C HIS A 195 -0.36 15.74 -15.57
N ASP A 196 0.03 14.51 -15.18
CA ASP A 196 1.10 13.76 -15.82
C ASP A 196 0.65 12.33 -16.16
N ARG A 197 0.42 12.09 -17.45
CA ARG A 197 -0.03 10.79 -17.97
C ARG A 197 1.01 9.66 -17.81
N ARG A 198 2.28 9.98 -17.53
CA ARG A 198 3.30 8.95 -17.26
C ARG A 198 2.95 8.16 -16.01
N LEU A 199 2.38 8.83 -14.99
CA LEU A 199 1.95 8.19 -13.74
C LEU A 199 0.85 7.15 -13.96
N ILE A 200 -0.10 7.42 -14.89
CA ILE A 200 -1.08 6.40 -15.32
C ILE A 200 -0.37 5.26 -16.06
N GLY A 201 0.65 5.60 -16.84
CA GLY A 201 1.47 4.62 -17.53
C GLY A 201 2.13 3.64 -16.58
N ASP A 202 2.67 4.13 -15.47
CA ASP A 202 3.29 3.31 -14.43
C ASP A 202 2.28 2.36 -13.79
N LEU A 203 1.10 2.85 -13.38
CA LEU A 203 0.04 2.01 -12.81
C LEU A 203 -0.46 0.95 -13.81
N VAL A 204 -0.73 1.34 -15.06
CA VAL A 204 -1.24 0.42 -16.09
C VAL A 204 -0.21 -0.68 -16.38
N ALA A 205 1.07 -0.33 -16.43
CA ALA A 205 2.15 -1.30 -16.63
C ALA A 205 2.29 -2.25 -15.42
N ALA A 206 2.17 -1.73 -14.19
CA ALA A 206 2.12 -2.55 -12.98
C ALA A 206 0.96 -3.54 -13.00
N MET A 207 -0.26 -3.07 -13.26
CA MET A 207 -1.46 -3.90 -13.34
C MET A 207 -1.36 -4.97 -14.43
N ALA A 208 -0.71 -4.68 -15.56
CA ALA A 208 -0.44 -5.66 -16.60
C ALA A 208 0.42 -6.84 -16.11
N GLY A 209 1.24 -6.63 -15.09
CA GLY A 209 2.11 -7.64 -14.47
C GLY A 209 1.46 -8.50 -13.38
N PHE A 210 0.32 -8.08 -12.81
CA PHE A 210 -0.28 -8.79 -11.69
C PHE A 210 -0.85 -10.16 -12.10
N ARG A 211 -0.49 -11.19 -11.34
CA ARG A 211 -0.89 -12.60 -11.53
C ARG A 211 -1.07 -13.28 -10.18
N PRO A 212 -2.14 -14.05 -9.97
CA PRO A 212 -2.32 -14.83 -8.76
C PRO A 212 -1.12 -15.70 -8.41
N GLN A 213 -0.51 -16.31 -9.43
CA GLN A 213 0.62 -17.21 -9.25
C GLN A 213 1.80 -16.57 -8.51
N LEU A 214 2.03 -15.27 -8.68
CA LEU A 214 3.11 -14.56 -7.98
C LEU A 214 2.94 -14.59 -6.46
N LEU A 215 1.73 -14.31 -5.96
CA LEU A 215 1.47 -14.35 -4.51
C LEU A 215 1.26 -15.77 -3.99
N LEU A 216 0.76 -16.70 -4.81
CA LEU A 216 0.72 -18.12 -4.45
C LEU A 216 2.12 -18.72 -4.27
N ASP A 217 3.07 -18.31 -5.11
CA ASP A 217 4.47 -18.73 -4.97
C ASP A 217 5.14 -18.03 -3.78
N ALA A 218 4.92 -16.71 -3.61
CA ALA A 218 5.44 -15.96 -2.47
C ALA A 218 4.90 -16.47 -1.12
N ALA A 219 3.68 -16.98 -1.08
CA ALA A 219 3.08 -17.54 0.12
C ALA A 219 3.87 -18.72 0.70
N ARG A 220 4.69 -19.41 -0.10
CA ARG A 220 5.59 -20.48 0.37
C ARG A 220 6.74 -19.97 1.24
N GLU A 221 7.05 -18.67 1.13
CA GLU A 221 8.10 -18.02 1.92
C GLU A 221 7.57 -17.42 3.23
N ILE A 222 6.24 -17.22 3.37
CA ILE A 222 5.62 -16.65 4.57
C ILE A 222 6.03 -17.39 5.85
N PRO A 223 6.06 -18.74 5.91
CA PRO A 223 6.46 -19.47 7.12
C PRO A 223 7.94 -19.27 7.51
N ARG A 224 8.76 -18.73 6.63
CA ARG A 224 10.17 -18.44 6.89
C ARG A 224 10.40 -17.04 7.47
N PHE A 225 9.38 -16.19 7.44
CA PHE A 225 9.45 -14.87 8.03
C PHE A 225 9.26 -14.97 9.54
N ASP A 226 10.35 -14.99 10.27
CA ASP A 226 10.49 -15.26 11.70
C ASP A 226 10.35 -14.01 12.59
N ARG A 227 9.68 -12.96 12.11
CA ARG A 227 9.49 -11.71 12.83
C ARG A 227 8.02 -11.46 13.11
N PRO A 228 7.71 -10.62 14.14
CA PRO A 228 6.32 -10.34 14.46
C PRO A 228 5.53 -9.71 13.30
N VAL A 229 4.28 -10.16 13.13
CA VAL A 229 3.36 -9.65 12.12
C VAL A 229 2.04 -9.27 12.76
N LEU A 230 1.56 -8.06 12.48
CA LEU A 230 0.22 -7.59 12.83
C LEU A 230 -0.63 -7.52 11.57
N LEU A 231 -1.80 -8.13 11.60
CA LEU A 231 -2.82 -8.02 10.58
C LEU A 231 -3.96 -7.18 11.16
N VAL A 232 -4.28 -6.03 10.55
CA VAL A 232 -5.43 -5.20 10.93
C VAL A 232 -6.43 -5.20 9.80
N TRP A 233 -7.60 -5.82 9.98
CA TRP A 233 -8.46 -6.16 8.86
C TRP A 233 -9.89 -5.67 9.04
N GLY A 234 -10.36 -4.83 8.11
CA GLY A 234 -11.75 -4.40 8.02
C GLY A 234 -12.63 -5.56 7.57
N GLU A 235 -13.66 -5.84 8.36
CA GLU A 235 -14.53 -7.01 8.15
C GLU A 235 -15.42 -6.89 6.93
N GLU A 236 -15.72 -5.66 6.48
CA GLU A 236 -16.59 -5.40 5.31
C GLU A 236 -15.81 -5.19 4.01
N CYS A 237 -14.53 -5.52 4.00
CA CYS A 237 -13.71 -5.46 2.81
C CYS A 237 -14.17 -6.48 1.76
N ARG A 238 -14.60 -6.00 0.60
CA ARG A 238 -15.05 -6.85 -0.51
C ARG A 238 -13.93 -7.33 -1.43
N PHE A 239 -12.79 -6.65 -1.42
CA PHE A 239 -11.66 -6.97 -2.29
C PHE A 239 -10.78 -8.07 -1.69
N PHE A 240 -10.61 -8.06 -0.38
CA PHE A 240 -9.72 -8.96 0.34
C PHE A 240 -10.49 -9.66 1.46
N PRO A 241 -10.95 -10.91 1.23
CA PRO A 241 -11.79 -11.63 2.19
C PRO A 241 -11.10 -11.83 3.54
N LEU A 242 -11.86 -11.71 4.63
CA LEU A 242 -11.36 -11.97 5.99
C LEU A 242 -10.75 -13.39 6.13
N ALA A 243 -11.19 -14.35 5.31
CA ALA A 243 -10.61 -15.68 5.25
C ALA A 243 -9.11 -15.65 4.88
N HIS A 244 -8.70 -14.69 4.02
CA HIS A 244 -7.29 -14.51 3.68
C HIS A 244 -6.48 -13.97 4.86
N ALA A 245 -7.04 -13.03 5.63
CA ALA A 245 -6.39 -12.54 6.85
C ALA A 245 -6.18 -13.68 7.88
N ARG A 246 -7.19 -14.51 8.07
CA ARG A 246 -7.10 -15.69 8.96
C ARG A 246 -6.04 -16.69 8.48
N ARG A 247 -5.96 -16.90 7.18
CA ARG A 247 -4.94 -17.75 6.57
C ARG A 247 -3.54 -17.15 6.73
N LEU A 248 -3.36 -15.85 6.47
CA LEU A 248 -2.09 -15.14 6.72
C LEU A 248 -1.68 -15.28 8.20
N ALA A 249 -2.64 -15.11 9.14
CA ALA A 249 -2.38 -15.28 10.56
C ALA A 249 -1.95 -16.69 10.94
N SER A 250 -2.40 -17.69 10.18
CA SER A 250 -1.98 -19.10 10.37
C SER A 250 -0.63 -19.40 9.71
N ASP A 251 -0.34 -18.76 8.55
CA ASP A 251 0.84 -19.07 7.77
C ASP A 251 2.09 -18.34 8.29
N PHE A 252 1.94 -17.16 8.93
CA PHE A 252 3.04 -16.48 9.62
C PHE A 252 3.29 -17.08 11.00
N PRO A 253 4.54 -17.40 11.38
CA PRO A 253 4.86 -18.00 12.69
C PRO A 253 4.47 -17.14 13.90
N HIS A 254 4.56 -15.80 13.77
CA HIS A 254 4.36 -14.85 14.85
C HIS A 254 3.34 -13.75 14.46
N ALA A 255 2.15 -14.16 14.06
CA ALA A 255 1.12 -13.25 13.63
C ALA A 255 0.03 -13.02 14.69
N THR A 256 -0.44 -11.78 14.75
CA THR A 256 -1.65 -11.37 15.47
C THR A 256 -2.64 -10.78 14.47
N LEU A 257 -3.91 -11.19 14.57
CA LEU A 257 -5.00 -10.65 13.76
C LEU A 257 -5.93 -9.81 14.63
N VAL A 258 -6.13 -8.56 14.23
CA VAL A 258 -7.13 -7.64 14.77
C VAL A 258 -8.15 -7.35 13.68
N THR A 259 -9.42 -7.59 13.93
CA THR A 259 -10.51 -7.25 13.01
C THR A 259 -11.17 -5.94 13.42
N VAL A 260 -11.57 -5.14 12.42
CA VAL A 260 -12.21 -3.84 12.63
C VAL A 260 -13.61 -3.90 12.03
N PRO A 261 -14.66 -4.03 12.86
CA PRO A 261 -16.04 -4.06 12.40
C PRO A 261 -16.41 -2.79 11.62
N GLY A 262 -17.21 -2.93 10.57
CA GLY A 262 -17.70 -1.83 9.74
C GLY A 262 -16.66 -1.21 8.80
N ALA A 263 -15.38 -1.57 8.92
CA ALA A 263 -14.34 -1.04 8.06
C ALA A 263 -14.17 -1.86 6.77
N LYS A 264 -13.78 -1.18 5.69
CA LYS A 264 -13.53 -1.76 4.36
C LYS A 264 -12.02 -1.84 4.08
N THR A 265 -11.63 -1.70 2.81
CA THR A 265 -10.24 -1.80 2.35
C THR A 265 -9.34 -0.74 2.99
N TRP A 266 -9.84 0.48 3.10
CA TRP A 266 -9.08 1.59 3.69
C TRP A 266 -9.36 1.72 5.19
N VAL A 267 -9.05 0.66 5.93
CA VAL A 267 -9.16 0.64 7.41
C VAL A 267 -8.49 1.86 8.07
N PRO A 268 -7.32 2.36 7.58
CA PRO A 268 -6.69 3.57 8.12
C PRO A 268 -7.56 4.83 8.01
N VAL A 269 -8.51 4.85 7.08
CA VAL A 269 -9.47 5.95 6.88
C VAL A 269 -10.75 5.69 7.67
N ASP A 270 -11.22 4.45 7.69
CA ASP A 270 -12.47 4.07 8.31
C ASP A 270 -12.41 4.10 9.84
N ASN A 271 -11.30 3.65 10.40
CA ASN A 271 -11.07 3.66 11.84
C ASN A 271 -9.56 3.87 12.16
N PRO A 272 -9.05 5.11 11.98
CA PRO A 272 -7.65 5.41 12.25
C PRO A 272 -7.23 5.16 13.70
N ALA A 273 -8.13 5.35 14.65
CA ALA A 273 -7.85 5.13 16.06
C ALA A 273 -7.61 3.64 16.38
N ALA A 274 -8.41 2.74 15.78
CA ALA A 274 -8.21 1.29 15.95
C ALA A 274 -6.88 0.83 15.33
N VAL A 275 -6.52 1.36 14.15
CA VAL A 275 -5.24 1.05 13.49
C VAL A 275 -4.06 1.57 14.32
N ALA A 276 -4.12 2.82 14.78
CA ALA A 276 -3.07 3.43 15.58
C ALA A 276 -2.88 2.71 16.92
N SER A 277 -3.99 2.36 17.63
CA SER A 277 -3.92 1.58 18.86
C SER A 277 -3.30 0.21 18.64
N ALA A 278 -3.75 -0.52 17.61
CA ALA A 278 -3.19 -1.84 17.30
C ALA A 278 -1.69 -1.78 17.00
N ILE A 279 -1.23 -0.76 16.27
CA ILE A 279 0.20 -0.53 16.01
C ILE A 279 0.93 -0.18 17.31
N ALA A 280 0.39 0.71 18.14
CA ALA A 280 1.03 1.15 19.37
C ALA A 280 1.16 0.03 20.43
N ASP A 281 0.19 -0.89 20.47
CA ASP A 281 0.22 -2.09 21.33
C ASP A 281 1.20 -3.15 20.82
N PHE A 282 1.37 -3.20 19.49
CA PHE A 282 2.25 -4.16 18.82
C PHE A 282 3.73 -3.75 18.82
N VAL A 283 4.01 -2.44 18.78
CA VAL A 283 5.37 -1.90 18.75
C VAL A 283 5.78 -1.44 20.14
N PRO A 284 6.74 -2.11 20.81
CA PRO A 284 7.20 -1.66 22.12
C PRO A 284 7.68 -0.22 22.08
N ALA A 285 7.20 0.61 23.01
CA ALA A 285 7.82 1.91 23.23
C ALA A 285 9.27 1.69 23.67
N GLN A 286 10.21 2.39 23.07
CA GLN A 286 11.56 2.42 23.63
C GLN A 286 11.45 3.05 25.03
N VAL A 287 11.80 2.27 26.04
CA VAL A 287 11.99 2.82 27.40
C VAL A 287 13.16 3.79 27.28
N ARG A 288 12.90 5.06 27.48
CA ARG A 288 13.92 6.14 27.54
C ARG A 288 14.81 5.95 28.74
#